data_0ecf4e07241df1cb6aefb5b453ec6471
#
_entry.id   0ecf4e07241df1cb6aefb5b453ec6471
#
_cell.length_a   1.000
_cell.length_b   1.000
_cell.length_c   1.000
_cell.angle_alpha   90.00
_cell.angle_beta   90.00
_cell.angle_gamma   90.00
#
_symmetry.space_group_name_H-M   'P 1'
#
loop_
_entity.id
_entity.type
_entity.pdbx_description
1 polymer ?
#
loop_
_entity_poly.entity_id
_entity_poly.type
_entity_poly.pdbx_seq_one_letter_code
_entity_poly.pdbx_strand_id
1 'polypeptide(L)'
;NLEVLNINHNDIGDDGAIPLANSENLPNLKEVSMFGNVVGDTGAQAFANSPQSKKYLKLDLFKNQYTDIGYKALTESENLKNCEELEVYRD
;
A
#
# COMPACT_ATOMS: atom_id res chain seq x y z
N ASN A 1 0.17 5.49 -19.20
CA ASN A 1 -0.93 4.91 -18.41
C ASN A 1 -0.46 3.72 -17.58
N LEU A 2 0.24 4.03 -16.47
CA LEU A 2 0.78 2.99 -15.60
C LEU A 2 -0.36 2.27 -14.89
N GLU A 3 -0.42 0.96 -15.05
CA GLU A 3 -1.43 0.12 -14.40
C GLU A 3 -0.84 -0.77 -13.30
N VAL A 4 0.42 -1.13 -13.44
CA VAL A 4 1.11 -2.01 -12.49
C VAL A 4 2.43 -1.36 -12.09
N LEU A 5 2.64 -1.23 -10.80
CA LEU A 5 3.90 -0.72 -10.26
C LEU A 5 4.51 -1.78 -9.35
N ASN A 6 5.69 -2.26 -9.73
CA ASN A 6 6.43 -3.22 -8.91
C ASN A 6 7.74 -2.59 -8.49
N ILE A 7 7.85 -2.29 -7.19
CA ILE A 7 9.05 -1.70 -6.61
C ILE A 7 9.51 -2.51 -5.40
N ASN A 8 9.45 -3.82 -5.53
CA ASN A 8 9.89 -4.74 -4.49
C ASN A 8 11.38 -4.59 -4.20
N HIS A 9 11.75 -4.74 -2.92
CA HIS A 9 13.16 -4.78 -2.47
C HIS A 9 13.96 -3.52 -2.80
N ASN A 10 13.37 -2.33 -2.52
CA ASN A 10 14.02 -1.06 -2.85
C ASN A 10 14.26 -0.15 -1.64
N ASP A 11 14.16 -0.66 -0.42
CA ASP A 11 14.34 0.12 0.80
C ASP A 11 13.43 1.36 0.87
N ILE A 12 12.23 1.25 0.32
CA ILE A 12 11.27 2.35 0.33
C ILE A 12 10.57 2.37 1.68
N GLY A 13 10.63 3.53 2.32
CA GLY A 13 9.95 3.74 3.60
C GLY A 13 8.73 4.63 3.44
N ASP A 14 8.32 5.21 4.58
CA ASP A 14 7.12 6.06 4.61
C ASP A 14 7.25 7.28 3.70
N ASP A 15 8.47 7.82 3.56
CA ASP A 15 8.70 8.99 2.71
C ASP A 15 8.33 8.73 1.25
N GLY A 16 8.45 7.50 0.79
CA GLY A 16 8.03 7.14 -0.57
C GLY A 16 6.62 6.61 -0.61
N ALA A 17 6.19 5.89 0.43
CA ALA A 17 4.87 5.27 0.46
C ALA A 17 3.75 6.31 0.56
N ILE A 18 3.93 7.36 1.36
CA ILE A 18 2.89 8.36 1.58
C ILE A 18 2.54 9.12 0.28
N PRO A 19 3.53 9.67 -0.45
CA PRO A 19 3.20 10.33 -1.71
C PRO A 19 2.57 9.40 -2.74
N LEU A 20 3.03 8.14 -2.79
CA LEU A 20 2.47 7.17 -3.73
C LEU A 20 1.01 6.87 -3.40
N ALA A 21 0.71 6.66 -2.12
CA ALA A 21 -0.65 6.34 -1.68
C ALA A 21 -1.62 7.49 -2.01
N ASN A 22 -1.14 8.72 -1.99
CA ASN A 22 -1.98 9.90 -2.19
C ASN A 22 -1.87 10.49 -3.58
N SER A 23 -1.15 9.85 -4.50
CA SER A 23 -0.93 10.42 -5.83
C SER A 23 -2.21 10.45 -6.64
N GLU A 24 -2.53 11.62 -7.19
CA GLU A 24 -3.66 11.80 -8.09
C GLU A 24 -3.24 11.71 -9.56
N ASN A 25 -1.95 11.48 -9.81
CA ASN A 25 -1.39 11.46 -11.16
C ASN A 25 -1.32 10.07 -11.77
N LEU A 26 -1.81 9.05 -11.07
CA LEU A 26 -1.75 7.66 -11.50
C LEU A 26 -3.15 7.04 -11.50
N PRO A 27 -4.09 7.62 -12.28
CA PRO A 27 -5.50 7.22 -12.20
C PRO A 27 -5.78 5.78 -12.62
N ASN A 28 -4.90 5.18 -13.41
CA ASN A 28 -5.10 3.82 -13.91
C ASN A 28 -4.31 2.76 -13.14
N LEU A 29 -3.63 3.16 -12.07
CA LEU A 29 -2.81 2.24 -11.29
C LEU A 29 -3.72 1.30 -10.51
N LYS A 30 -3.60 0.00 -10.79
CA LYS A 30 -4.46 -1.03 -10.21
C LYS A 30 -3.71 -2.02 -9.34
N GLU A 31 -2.41 -2.20 -9.60
CA GLU A 31 -1.60 -3.15 -8.84
C GLU A 31 -0.32 -2.48 -8.36
N VAL A 32 -0.13 -2.52 -7.05
CA VAL A 32 1.06 -1.97 -6.42
C VAL A 32 1.72 -3.08 -5.61
N SER A 33 2.98 -3.36 -5.91
CA SER A 33 3.75 -4.35 -5.17
C SER A 33 4.96 -3.66 -4.56
N MET A 34 5.02 -3.67 -3.23
CA MET A 34 6.11 -3.09 -2.44
C MET A 34 6.67 -4.12 -1.46
N PHE A 35 6.70 -5.36 -1.88
CA PHE A 35 7.21 -6.47 -1.06
C PHE A 35 8.66 -6.22 -0.66
N GLY A 36 8.96 -6.42 0.62
CA GLY A 36 10.35 -6.36 1.05
C GLY A 36 10.95 -4.98 1.14
N ASN A 37 10.14 -3.97 1.44
CA ASN A 37 10.61 -2.62 1.67
C ASN A 37 10.59 -2.31 3.17
N VAL A 38 10.64 -1.03 3.54
CA VAL A 38 10.71 -0.62 4.94
C VAL A 38 9.56 0.32 5.31
N VAL A 39 8.38 0.07 4.75
CA VAL A 39 7.19 0.86 5.04
C VAL A 39 6.73 0.58 6.46
N GLY A 40 6.58 1.64 7.25
CA GLY A 40 6.13 1.54 8.62
C GLY A 40 4.63 1.80 8.76
N ASP A 41 4.20 2.04 10.00
CA ASP A 41 2.78 2.24 10.30
C ASP A 41 2.21 3.47 9.59
N THR A 42 2.98 4.56 9.51
CA THR A 42 2.51 5.79 8.89
C THR A 42 2.26 5.58 7.40
N GLY A 43 3.16 4.88 6.71
CA GLY A 43 2.95 4.56 5.29
C GLY A 43 1.79 3.62 5.08
N ALA A 44 1.66 2.61 5.93
CA ALA A 44 0.52 1.69 5.86
C ALA A 44 -0.80 2.43 6.06
N GLN A 45 -0.84 3.34 7.05
CA GLN A 45 -2.02 4.15 7.29
C GLN A 45 -2.34 5.07 6.11
N ALA A 46 -1.32 5.56 5.42
CA ALA A 46 -1.54 6.40 4.24
C ALA A 46 -2.28 5.63 3.15
N PHE A 47 -1.87 4.38 2.89
CA PHE A 47 -2.60 3.54 1.93
C PHE A 47 -4.02 3.25 2.42
N ALA A 48 -4.18 2.96 3.71
CA ALA A 48 -5.49 2.62 4.26
C ALA A 48 -6.46 3.80 4.20
N ASN A 49 -5.97 5.01 4.37
CA ASN A 49 -6.81 6.19 4.48
C ASN A 49 -6.98 6.96 3.18
N SER A 50 -6.21 6.63 2.15
CA SER A 50 -6.27 7.37 0.89
C SER A 50 -7.45 6.92 0.03
N PRO A 51 -8.29 7.87 -0.45
CA PRO A 51 -9.34 7.54 -1.42
C PRO A 51 -8.75 6.96 -2.72
N GLN A 52 -7.49 7.25 -3.03
CA GLN A 52 -6.83 6.71 -4.22
C GLN A 52 -6.70 5.20 -4.16
N SER A 53 -6.71 4.62 -2.97
CA SER A 53 -6.58 3.17 -2.81
C SER A 53 -7.80 2.39 -3.28
N LYS A 54 -8.93 3.06 -3.49
CA LYS A 54 -10.17 2.40 -3.95
C LYS A 54 -10.03 1.73 -5.31
N LYS A 55 -9.07 2.19 -6.11
CA LYS A 55 -8.86 1.64 -7.45
C LYS A 55 -8.00 0.38 -7.48
N TYR A 56 -7.32 0.06 -6.36
CA TYR A 56 -6.39 -1.05 -6.35
C TYR A 56 -7.11 -2.40 -6.36
N LEU A 57 -6.68 -3.26 -7.26
CA LEU A 57 -7.07 -4.66 -7.30
C LEU A 57 -6.05 -5.51 -6.54
N LYS A 58 -4.81 -5.03 -6.45
CA LYS A 58 -3.74 -5.69 -5.70
C LYS A 58 -2.89 -4.67 -4.98
N LEU A 59 -2.65 -4.91 -3.70
CA LEU A 59 -1.70 -4.13 -2.91
C LEU A 59 -0.88 -5.11 -2.08
N ASP A 60 0.42 -5.20 -2.36
CA ASP A 60 1.33 -6.10 -1.67
C ASP A 60 2.30 -5.29 -0.82
N LEU A 61 2.09 -5.34 0.49
CA LEU A 61 2.96 -4.71 1.48
C LEU A 61 3.58 -5.76 2.40
N PHE A 62 3.67 -7.00 1.93
CA PHE A 62 4.25 -8.10 2.70
C PHE A 62 5.75 -7.85 2.94
N LYS A 63 6.27 -8.25 4.10
CA LYS A 63 7.68 -8.07 4.46
C LYS A 63 8.09 -6.59 4.52
N ASN A 64 7.27 -5.80 5.16
CA ASN A 64 7.59 -4.42 5.50
C ASN A 64 7.71 -4.29 7.03
N GLN A 65 7.75 -3.06 7.55
CA GLN A 65 8.06 -2.83 8.96
C GLN A 65 6.88 -2.32 9.79
N TYR A 66 5.67 -2.29 9.23
CA TYR A 66 4.53 -1.87 10.03
C TYR A 66 4.25 -2.89 11.13
N THR A 67 3.62 -2.40 12.19
CA THR A 67 3.24 -3.20 13.35
C THR A 67 1.75 -3.55 13.26
N ASP A 68 1.17 -3.98 14.39
CA ASP A 68 -0.28 -4.21 14.49
C ASP A 68 -1.08 -2.99 14.08
N ILE A 69 -0.56 -1.80 14.33
CA ILE A 69 -1.25 -0.55 14.00
C ILE A 69 -1.46 -0.45 12.50
N GLY A 70 -0.40 -0.63 11.72
CA GLY A 70 -0.49 -0.59 10.28
C GLY A 70 -1.28 -1.74 9.70
N TYR A 71 -1.08 -2.93 10.23
CA TYR A 71 -1.82 -4.12 9.79
C TYR A 71 -3.32 -3.92 9.96
N LYS A 72 -3.73 -3.45 11.13
CA LYS A 72 -5.14 -3.23 11.42
C LYS A 72 -5.73 -2.14 10.52
N ALA A 73 -4.98 -1.05 10.30
CA ALA A 73 -5.42 0.01 9.42
C ALA A 73 -5.69 -0.53 8.02
N LEU A 74 -4.80 -1.36 7.48
CA LEU A 74 -4.94 -1.91 6.13
C LEU A 74 -6.10 -2.88 6.04
N THR A 75 -6.23 -3.80 7.01
CA THR A 75 -7.26 -4.83 6.95
C THR A 75 -8.66 -4.31 7.24
N GLU A 76 -8.77 -3.19 7.95
CA GLU A 76 -10.06 -2.58 8.27
C GLU A 76 -10.39 -1.38 7.38
N SER A 77 -9.56 -1.12 6.38
CA SER A 77 -9.73 0.07 5.53
C SER A 77 -10.96 -0.02 4.65
N GLU A 78 -11.81 1.01 4.69
CA GLU A 78 -12.93 1.15 3.77
C GLU A 78 -12.45 1.34 2.33
N ASN A 79 -11.32 2.02 2.17
CA ASN A 79 -10.77 2.29 0.84
C ASN A 79 -10.21 1.05 0.16
N LEU A 80 -9.86 0.01 0.94
CA LEU A 80 -9.28 -1.22 0.43
C LEU A 80 -10.23 -2.40 0.48
N LYS A 81 -11.49 -2.18 0.84
CA LYS A 81 -12.44 -3.30 1.01
C LYS A 81 -12.72 -4.08 -0.27
N ASN A 82 -12.51 -3.46 -1.42
CA ASN A 82 -12.71 -4.12 -2.72
C ASN A 82 -11.41 -4.60 -3.35
N CYS A 83 -10.29 -4.47 -2.66
CA CYS A 83 -9.00 -4.93 -3.15
C CYS A 83 -8.99 -6.46 -3.15
N GLU A 84 -8.83 -7.06 -4.33
CA GLU A 84 -8.94 -8.52 -4.48
C GLU A 84 -7.76 -9.26 -3.90
N GLU A 85 -6.57 -8.66 -3.97
CA GLU A 85 -5.35 -9.24 -3.43
C GLU A 85 -4.68 -8.25 -2.50
N LEU A 86 -5.07 -8.28 -1.24
CA LEU A 86 -4.45 -7.46 -0.22
C LEU A 86 -3.45 -8.34 0.54
N GLU A 87 -2.17 -8.24 0.16
CA GLU A 87 -1.10 -9.04 0.76
C GLU A 87 -0.45 -8.25 1.87
N VAL A 88 -0.95 -8.43 3.08
CA VAL A 88 -0.43 -7.76 4.26
C VAL A 88 -0.24 -8.78 5.36
N TYR A 89 0.86 -8.65 6.08
CA TYR A 89 1.21 -9.59 7.12
C TYR A 89 1.82 -8.90 8.31
N ARG A 90 1.51 -9.46 9.45
CA ARG A 90 2.21 -9.21 10.68
C ARG A 90 3.10 -10.41 10.98
N ASP A 91 4.31 -10.17 11.30
CA ASP A 91 5.21 -11.23 11.78
C ASP A 91 5.02 -11.49 13.26
#